data_738d96fa286f4c1a70835030bbb9899e
#
_entry.id   738d96fa286f4c1a70835030bbb9899e
#
_cell.length_a   1.000
_cell.length_b   1.000
_cell.length_c   1.000
_cell.angle_alpha   90.00
_cell.angle_beta   90.00
_cell.angle_gamma   90.00
#
_symmetry.space_group_name_H-M   'P 1'
#
loop_
_entity.id
_entity.type
_entity.pdbx_description
1 polymer ?
#
loop_
_entity_poly.entity_id
_entity_poly.type
_entity_poly.pdbx_seq_one_letter_code
_entity_poly.pdbx_strand_id
1 'polypeptide(L)'
;MSAPEPLPRDVLGHARAYVRVDQQTFVGLPELGEAVRAFQPVPNPAGQSAAEWLTERALRHPQEATVRLRLGHGKITGVYALCAAQIALSSDERAQLGGVHYRTQPAILLAQFARAAEAPGIGEEMLRHADSSARRALRYIGATVLVVDPFDQDTAEMWRQHFGFQDSEQPVPGNRRLRRQWLSLQQ
;
A
#
# COMPACT_ATOMS: atom_id res chain seq x y z
N MET A 1 -8.22 -25.04 -24.33
CA MET A 1 -7.89 -24.17 -23.16
C MET A 1 -6.49 -24.55 -22.75
N SER A 2 -5.50 -23.75 -23.13
CA SER A 2 -4.10 -24.00 -22.71
C SER A 2 -3.95 -23.67 -21.23
N ALA A 3 -3.27 -24.52 -20.48
CA ALA A 3 -2.92 -24.26 -19.09
C ALA A 3 -2.09 -22.97 -19.03
N PRO A 4 -2.25 -22.12 -18.00
CA PRO A 4 -1.42 -20.95 -17.83
C PRO A 4 0.03 -21.38 -17.71
N GLU A 5 0.89 -20.73 -18.46
CA GLU A 5 2.34 -20.93 -18.42
C GLU A 5 2.84 -20.67 -17.01
N PRO A 6 3.62 -21.57 -16.38
CA PRO A 6 4.15 -21.30 -15.05
C PRO A 6 5.02 -20.07 -15.10
N LEU A 7 4.91 -19.20 -14.08
CA LEU A 7 5.81 -18.06 -13.96
C LEU A 7 7.25 -18.57 -14.07
N PRO A 8 8.07 -17.91 -14.89
CA PRO A 8 9.46 -18.32 -15.04
C PRO A 8 10.11 -18.39 -13.64
N ARG A 9 10.82 -19.47 -13.36
CA ARG A 9 11.62 -19.64 -12.11
C ARG A 9 12.53 -18.45 -11.84
N ASP A 10 12.84 -17.67 -12.87
CA ASP A 10 13.59 -16.41 -12.85
C ASP A 10 12.90 -15.28 -12.08
N VAL A 11 11.58 -15.28 -11.91
CA VAL A 11 10.86 -14.22 -11.16
C VAL A 11 11.16 -14.30 -9.67
N LEU A 12 11.38 -15.51 -9.13
CA LEU A 12 11.77 -15.70 -7.74
C LEU A 12 13.31 -15.59 -7.53
N GLY A 13 14.09 -15.68 -8.59
CA GLY A 13 15.56 -15.65 -8.55
C GLY A 13 16.20 -14.29 -8.77
N HIS A 14 15.49 -13.31 -9.36
CA HIS A 14 16.06 -12.00 -9.63
C HIS A 14 15.80 -11.01 -8.51
N ALA A 15 16.82 -10.29 -8.14
CA ALA A 15 16.80 -9.28 -7.09
C ALA A 15 15.74 -8.21 -7.37
N ARG A 16 14.76 -8.06 -6.46
CA ARG A 16 13.85 -6.93 -6.34
C ARG A 16 12.75 -6.81 -7.40
N ALA A 17 11.89 -7.80 -7.53
CA ALA A 17 10.69 -7.69 -8.34
C ALA A 17 9.46 -7.33 -7.49
N TYR A 18 8.63 -6.40 -7.97
CA TYR A 18 7.29 -6.16 -7.44
C TYR A 18 6.27 -6.93 -8.27
N VAL A 19 5.60 -7.88 -7.65
CA VAL A 19 4.58 -8.70 -8.30
C VAL A 19 3.20 -8.19 -7.93
N ARG A 20 2.35 -7.94 -8.92
CA ARG A 20 0.94 -7.67 -8.70
C ARG A 20 0.24 -8.97 -8.36
N VAL A 21 -0.53 -8.93 -7.31
CA VAL A 21 -1.40 -10.05 -6.93
C VAL A 21 -2.79 -9.77 -7.46
N ASP A 22 -3.27 -10.62 -8.33
CA ASP A 22 -4.65 -10.68 -8.78
C ASP A 22 -5.16 -12.13 -8.67
N GLN A 23 -6.45 -12.32 -8.93
CA GLN A 23 -7.08 -13.63 -8.77
C GLN A 23 -6.42 -14.71 -9.65
N GLN A 24 -5.96 -14.36 -10.86
CA GLN A 24 -5.30 -15.30 -11.75
C GLN A 24 -3.91 -15.69 -11.24
N THR A 25 -3.17 -14.72 -10.70
CA THR A 25 -1.85 -14.94 -10.12
C THR A 25 -1.91 -15.90 -8.93
N PHE A 26 -2.95 -15.82 -8.09
CA PHE A 26 -3.10 -16.70 -6.93
C PHE A 26 -3.51 -18.12 -7.28
N VAL A 27 -4.43 -18.29 -8.21
CA VAL A 27 -4.88 -19.62 -8.67
C VAL A 27 -3.77 -20.36 -9.44
N GLY A 28 -2.90 -19.60 -10.11
CA GLY A 28 -1.80 -20.16 -10.92
C GLY A 28 -0.51 -20.48 -10.16
N LEU A 29 -0.38 -20.06 -8.89
CA LEU A 29 0.89 -20.12 -8.14
C LEU A 29 0.69 -20.60 -6.70
N PRO A 30 0.57 -21.92 -6.48
CA PRO A 30 0.52 -22.49 -5.12
C PRO A 30 1.69 -22.03 -4.22
N GLU A 31 2.88 -21.89 -4.81
CA GLU A 31 4.10 -21.40 -4.15
C GLU A 31 3.94 -19.98 -3.58
N LEU A 32 3.16 -19.12 -4.24
CA LEU A 32 2.89 -17.78 -3.74
C LEU A 32 2.02 -17.82 -2.48
N GLY A 33 1.06 -18.74 -2.41
CA GLY A 33 0.25 -18.95 -1.23
C GLY A 33 1.07 -19.41 -0.02
N GLU A 34 2.08 -20.26 -0.24
CA GLU A 34 3.04 -20.65 0.80
C GLU A 34 3.93 -19.49 1.22
N ALA A 35 4.45 -18.72 0.26
CA ALA A 35 5.27 -17.54 0.54
C ALA A 35 4.48 -16.48 1.34
N VAL A 36 3.18 -16.29 1.05
CA VAL A 36 2.31 -15.39 1.81
C VAL A 36 2.13 -15.86 3.24
N ARG A 37 1.88 -17.16 3.46
CA ARG A 37 1.78 -17.73 4.82
C ARG A 37 3.10 -17.67 5.60
N ALA A 38 4.22 -17.72 4.90
CA ALA A 38 5.56 -17.64 5.48
C ALA A 38 6.04 -16.19 5.72
N PHE A 39 5.28 -15.18 5.26
CA PHE A 39 5.65 -13.78 5.45
C PHE A 39 5.66 -13.39 6.92
N GLN A 40 6.82 -12.97 7.41
CA GLN A 40 7.04 -12.53 8.80
C GLN A 40 7.26 -11.01 8.80
N PRO A 41 6.23 -10.22 9.07
CA PRO A 41 6.37 -8.75 9.14
C PRO A 41 7.18 -8.32 10.35
N VAL A 42 7.57 -7.04 10.38
CA VAL A 42 8.07 -6.43 11.62
C VAL A 42 7.06 -6.70 12.74
N PRO A 43 7.52 -7.13 13.93
CA PRO A 43 6.64 -7.54 15.02
C PRO A 43 6.06 -6.33 15.76
N ASN A 44 5.24 -5.55 15.06
CA ASN A 44 4.44 -4.48 15.60
C ASN A 44 2.97 -4.65 15.18
N PRO A 45 2.01 -3.98 15.82
CA PRO A 45 0.59 -4.15 15.53
C PRO A 45 0.23 -3.88 14.06
N ALA A 46 0.84 -2.87 13.44
CA ALA A 46 0.58 -2.54 12.03
C ALA A 46 1.08 -3.64 11.08
N GLY A 47 2.26 -4.21 11.34
CA GLY A 47 2.81 -5.31 10.57
C GLY A 47 1.97 -6.58 10.70
N GLN A 48 1.57 -6.91 11.92
CA GLN A 48 0.69 -8.07 12.19
C GLN A 48 -0.65 -7.93 11.47
N SER A 49 -1.30 -6.76 11.59
CA SER A 49 -2.55 -6.47 10.89
C SER A 49 -2.41 -6.61 9.37
N ALA A 50 -1.28 -6.15 8.79
CA ALA A 50 -1.03 -6.28 7.36
C ALA A 50 -0.84 -7.74 6.92
N ALA A 51 -0.18 -8.58 7.74
CA ALA A 51 -0.02 -10.01 7.44
C ALA A 51 -1.34 -10.78 7.53
N GLU A 52 -2.15 -10.52 8.56
CA GLU A 52 -3.48 -11.09 8.71
C GLU A 52 -4.39 -10.69 7.53
N TRP A 53 -4.41 -9.39 7.20
CA TRP A 53 -5.16 -8.90 6.06
C TRP A 53 -4.72 -9.57 4.74
N LEU A 54 -3.41 -9.74 4.54
CA LEU A 54 -2.86 -10.37 3.34
C LEU A 54 -3.35 -11.82 3.21
N THR A 55 -3.31 -12.58 4.29
CA THR A 55 -3.71 -14.01 4.29
C THR A 55 -5.21 -14.22 4.25
N GLU A 56 -5.98 -13.41 4.96
CA GLU A 56 -7.40 -13.65 5.14
C GLU A 56 -8.28 -12.94 4.11
N ARG A 57 -7.89 -11.72 3.71
CA ARG A 57 -8.74 -10.86 2.89
C ARG A 57 -8.20 -10.64 1.48
N ALA A 58 -6.94 -10.31 1.33
CA ALA A 58 -6.37 -10.01 0.01
C ALA A 58 -6.49 -11.19 -0.97
N LEU A 59 -6.35 -12.41 -0.45
CA LEU A 59 -6.50 -13.63 -1.24
C LEU A 59 -7.94 -13.94 -1.64
N ARG A 60 -8.89 -13.57 -0.79
CA ARG A 60 -10.33 -13.85 -1.00
C ARG A 60 -11.02 -12.76 -1.80
N HIS A 61 -10.53 -11.53 -1.70
CA HIS A 61 -11.16 -10.34 -2.29
C HIS A 61 -10.13 -9.48 -3.05
N PRO A 62 -9.45 -10.03 -4.07
CA PRO A 62 -8.38 -9.34 -4.79
C PRO A 62 -8.86 -8.10 -5.57
N GLN A 63 -10.18 -7.94 -5.74
CA GLN A 63 -10.80 -6.78 -6.39
C GLN A 63 -10.88 -5.54 -5.47
N GLU A 64 -10.76 -5.70 -4.14
CA GLU A 64 -10.90 -4.58 -3.20
C GLU A 64 -9.69 -3.66 -3.19
N ALA A 65 -8.51 -4.18 -3.52
CA ALA A 65 -7.27 -3.41 -3.56
C ALA A 65 -6.28 -3.97 -4.58
N THR A 66 -5.43 -3.10 -5.09
CA THR A 66 -4.26 -3.54 -5.88
C THR A 66 -3.12 -3.89 -4.93
N VAL A 67 -2.88 -5.18 -4.75
CA VAL A 67 -1.83 -5.70 -3.88
C VAL A 67 -0.53 -5.85 -4.66
N ARG A 68 0.58 -5.43 -4.06
CA ARG A 68 1.94 -5.62 -4.56
C ARG A 68 2.78 -6.31 -3.51
N LEU A 69 3.43 -7.39 -3.92
CA LEU A 69 4.42 -8.10 -3.12
C LEU A 69 5.80 -7.74 -3.64
N ARG A 70 6.68 -7.33 -2.75
CA ARG A 70 8.10 -7.19 -3.05
C ARG A 70 8.79 -8.50 -2.76
N LEU A 71 9.41 -9.06 -3.78
CA LEU A 71 10.16 -10.30 -3.69
C LEU A 71 11.66 -10.02 -3.56
N GLY A 72 12.35 -10.82 -2.80
CA GLY A 72 13.80 -10.81 -2.67
C GLY A 72 14.28 -12.17 -2.18
N HIS A 73 15.28 -12.75 -2.85
CA HIS A 73 15.85 -14.06 -2.50
C HIS A 73 14.80 -15.18 -2.33
N GLY A 74 13.81 -15.22 -3.21
CA GLY A 74 12.75 -16.25 -3.17
C GLY A 74 11.70 -16.09 -2.08
N LYS A 75 11.71 -14.95 -1.35
CA LYS A 75 10.77 -14.66 -0.26
C LYS A 75 10.04 -13.36 -0.47
N ILE A 76 8.91 -13.20 0.21
CA ILE A 76 8.24 -11.90 0.31
C ILE A 76 8.98 -11.05 1.35
N THR A 77 9.57 -9.96 0.89
CA THR A 77 10.30 -9.01 1.75
C THR A 77 9.45 -7.80 2.10
N GLY A 78 8.34 -7.58 1.40
CA GLY A 78 7.42 -6.50 1.70
C GLY A 78 6.10 -6.65 0.96
N VAL A 79 5.08 -5.96 1.48
CA VAL A 79 3.74 -5.89 0.90
C VAL A 79 3.19 -4.48 1.02
N TYR A 80 2.50 -4.04 -0.01
CA TYR A 80 1.61 -2.90 0.09
C TYR A 80 0.34 -3.09 -0.73
N ALA A 81 -0.71 -2.37 -0.35
CA ALA A 81 -1.99 -2.39 -1.05
C ALA A 81 -2.50 -0.97 -1.29
N LEU A 82 -2.96 -0.72 -2.52
CA LEU A 82 -3.58 0.55 -2.92
C LEU A 82 -5.03 0.32 -3.26
N CYS A 83 -5.91 1.18 -2.78
CA CYS A 83 -7.32 1.20 -3.19
C CYS A 83 -7.83 2.62 -3.43
N ALA A 84 -8.94 2.73 -4.15
CA ALA A 84 -9.63 4.00 -4.33
C ALA A 84 -10.21 4.47 -2.99
N ALA A 85 -10.11 5.77 -2.72
CA ALA A 85 -10.61 6.38 -1.51
C ALA A 85 -11.09 7.80 -1.77
N GLN A 86 -11.57 8.43 -0.71
CA GLN A 86 -11.87 9.85 -0.68
C GLN A 86 -11.31 10.45 0.60
N ILE A 87 -10.94 11.73 0.54
CA ILE A 87 -10.51 12.52 1.69
C ILE A 87 -11.29 13.85 1.71
N ALA A 88 -11.77 14.22 2.90
CA ALA A 88 -12.33 15.54 3.12
C ALA A 88 -11.20 16.50 3.53
N LEU A 89 -11.00 17.56 2.75
CA LEU A 89 -9.95 18.54 2.97
C LEU A 89 -10.55 19.86 3.47
N SER A 90 -9.88 20.51 4.41
CA SER A 90 -10.17 21.86 4.84
C SER A 90 -9.85 22.90 3.72
N SER A 91 -10.20 24.15 3.95
CA SER A 91 -9.84 25.23 3.02
C SER A 91 -8.34 25.38 2.84
N ASP A 92 -7.59 25.27 3.93
CA ASP A 92 -6.14 25.45 3.93
C ASP A 92 -5.41 24.28 3.25
N GLU A 93 -5.86 23.06 3.50
CA GLU A 93 -5.37 21.86 2.80
C GLU A 93 -5.64 21.93 1.30
N ARG A 94 -6.81 22.43 0.89
CA ARG A 94 -7.15 22.62 -0.52
C ARG A 94 -6.28 23.70 -1.19
N ALA A 95 -5.97 24.78 -0.46
CA ALA A 95 -5.08 25.81 -0.95
C ALA A 95 -3.66 25.28 -1.21
N GLN A 96 -3.16 24.41 -0.33
CA GLN A 96 -1.86 23.73 -0.51
C GLN A 96 -1.84 22.81 -1.75
N LEU A 97 -2.98 22.29 -2.18
CA LEU A 97 -3.13 21.48 -3.38
C LEU A 97 -3.47 22.32 -4.65
N GLY A 98 -3.10 23.59 -4.68
CA GLY A 98 -3.34 24.47 -5.83
C GLY A 98 -4.78 24.95 -5.97
N GLY A 99 -5.54 24.97 -4.87
CA GLY A 99 -6.89 25.53 -4.85
C GLY A 99 -7.97 24.61 -5.41
N VAL A 100 -7.91 23.32 -5.15
CA VAL A 100 -8.95 22.37 -5.58
C VAL A 100 -10.33 22.77 -5.01
N HIS A 101 -11.36 22.77 -5.86
CA HIS A 101 -12.67 23.33 -5.50
C HIS A 101 -13.45 22.48 -4.50
N TYR A 102 -13.48 21.16 -4.70
CA TYR A 102 -14.34 20.30 -3.91
C TYR A 102 -13.70 19.97 -2.57
N ARG A 103 -14.51 20.03 -1.50
CA ARG A 103 -14.08 19.64 -0.16
C ARG A 103 -13.69 18.17 -0.10
N THR A 104 -14.44 17.30 -0.76
CA THR A 104 -14.13 15.87 -0.87
C THR A 104 -13.39 15.63 -2.17
N GLN A 105 -12.19 15.09 -2.06
CA GLN A 105 -11.31 14.80 -3.18
C GLN A 105 -11.16 13.31 -3.39
N PRO A 106 -11.12 12.84 -4.65
CA PRO A 106 -10.66 11.49 -4.96
C PRO A 106 -9.23 11.31 -4.45
N ALA A 107 -8.97 10.18 -3.84
CA ALA A 107 -7.68 9.84 -3.25
C ALA A 107 -7.31 8.39 -3.56
N ILE A 108 -6.04 8.06 -3.42
CA ILE A 108 -5.58 6.69 -3.37
C ILE A 108 -5.16 6.41 -1.93
N LEU A 109 -5.76 5.40 -1.31
CA LEU A 109 -5.38 4.96 0.02
C LEU A 109 -4.30 3.88 -0.08
N LEU A 110 -3.18 4.11 0.59
CA LEU A 110 -2.21 3.08 0.91
C LEU A 110 -2.74 2.30 2.12
N ALA A 111 -3.58 1.31 1.83
CA ALA A 111 -4.39 0.62 2.84
C ALA A 111 -3.57 -0.34 3.71
N GLN A 112 -2.50 -0.91 3.13
CA GLN A 112 -1.58 -1.79 3.83
C GLN A 112 -0.15 -1.47 3.41
N PHE A 113 0.76 -1.53 4.37
CA PHE A 113 2.18 -1.29 4.13
C PHE A 113 3.01 -1.99 5.20
N ALA A 114 3.70 -3.07 4.84
CA ALA A 114 4.54 -3.80 5.78
C ALA A 114 5.78 -4.37 5.09
N ARG A 115 6.90 -4.36 5.80
CA ARG A 115 8.11 -5.06 5.39
C ARG A 115 8.35 -6.28 6.27
N ALA A 116 9.09 -7.24 5.74
CA ALA A 116 9.59 -8.35 6.54
C ALA A 116 10.55 -7.86 7.64
N ALA A 117 10.54 -8.54 8.77
CA ALA A 117 11.45 -8.22 9.89
C ALA A 117 12.93 -8.31 9.47
N GLU A 118 13.24 -9.30 8.63
CA GLU A 118 14.57 -9.57 8.09
C GLU A 118 15.04 -8.64 6.96
N ALA A 119 14.17 -7.69 6.53
CA ALA A 119 14.46 -6.76 5.44
C ALA A 119 14.44 -5.29 5.91
N PRO A 120 15.40 -4.86 6.74
CA PRO A 120 15.47 -3.46 7.15
C PRO A 120 15.82 -2.54 5.98
N GLY A 121 15.41 -1.27 6.08
CA GLY A 121 15.78 -0.21 5.10
C GLY A 121 15.01 -0.20 3.79
N ILE A 122 14.12 -1.15 3.52
CA ILE A 122 13.37 -1.20 2.24
C ILE A 122 12.12 -0.31 2.21
N GLY A 123 11.71 0.27 3.34
CA GLY A 123 10.46 1.03 3.44
C GLY A 123 10.38 2.20 2.48
N GLU A 124 11.47 2.95 2.33
CA GLU A 124 11.53 4.08 1.39
C GLU A 124 11.41 3.63 -0.08
N GLU A 125 12.09 2.55 -0.46
CA GLU A 125 11.97 1.97 -1.80
C GLU A 125 10.54 1.52 -2.08
N MET A 126 9.91 0.86 -1.10
CA MET A 126 8.51 0.41 -1.21
C MET A 126 7.55 1.59 -1.36
N LEU A 127 7.74 2.67 -0.58
CA LEU A 127 6.90 3.84 -0.70
C LEU A 127 7.09 4.54 -2.05
N ARG A 128 8.33 4.71 -2.54
CA ARG A 128 8.58 5.26 -3.88
C ARG A 128 7.88 4.44 -4.98
N HIS A 129 7.87 3.12 -4.84
CA HIS A 129 7.15 2.26 -5.79
C HIS A 129 5.62 2.40 -5.66
N ALA A 130 5.08 2.52 -4.44
CA ALA A 130 3.67 2.76 -4.19
C ALA A 130 3.22 4.14 -4.72
N ASP A 131 3.99 5.20 -4.45
CA ASP A 131 3.77 6.56 -4.97
C ASP A 131 3.78 6.56 -6.51
N SER A 132 4.78 5.94 -7.15
CA SER A 132 4.83 5.80 -8.61
C SER A 132 3.61 5.05 -9.17
N SER A 133 3.13 4.05 -8.46
CA SER A 133 1.92 3.30 -8.85
C SER A 133 0.65 4.15 -8.68
N ALA A 134 0.56 4.92 -7.61
CA ALA A 134 -0.51 5.87 -7.36
C ALA A 134 -0.54 6.98 -8.43
N ARG A 135 0.60 7.58 -8.77
CA ARG A 135 0.72 8.60 -9.84
C ARG A 135 0.29 8.06 -11.21
N ARG A 136 0.56 6.81 -11.52
CA ARG A 136 0.04 6.21 -12.76
C ARG A 136 -1.47 6.07 -12.75
N ALA A 137 -2.07 5.73 -11.61
CA ALA A 137 -3.52 5.64 -11.48
C ALA A 137 -4.23 7.01 -11.54
N LEU A 138 -3.56 8.10 -11.16
CA LEU A 138 -4.07 9.48 -11.25
C LEU A 138 -4.68 9.80 -12.60
N ARG A 139 -4.02 9.37 -13.67
CA ARG A 139 -4.44 9.67 -15.05
C ARG A 139 -5.82 9.14 -15.39
N TYR A 140 -6.29 8.15 -14.63
CA TYR A 140 -7.56 7.45 -14.88
C TYR A 140 -8.66 7.82 -13.89
N ILE A 141 -8.31 8.17 -12.65
CA ILE A 141 -9.30 8.40 -11.59
C ILE A 141 -9.32 9.83 -11.04
N GLY A 142 -8.43 10.70 -11.51
CA GLY A 142 -8.37 12.12 -11.09
C GLY A 142 -8.05 12.31 -9.60
N ALA A 143 -7.44 11.32 -8.93
CA ALA A 143 -7.02 11.47 -7.54
C ALA A 143 -5.90 12.50 -7.44
N THR A 144 -5.87 13.28 -6.36
CA THR A 144 -4.88 14.35 -6.15
C THR A 144 -3.88 14.03 -5.06
N VAL A 145 -4.19 13.08 -4.21
CA VAL A 145 -3.39 12.75 -3.02
C VAL A 145 -3.28 11.23 -2.80
N LEU A 146 -2.15 10.83 -2.24
CA LEU A 146 -1.96 9.54 -1.59
C LEU A 146 -2.30 9.71 -0.12
N VAL A 147 -3.10 8.81 0.43
CA VAL A 147 -3.59 8.86 1.80
C VAL A 147 -3.11 7.63 2.56
N VAL A 148 -2.81 7.81 3.84
CA VAL A 148 -2.58 6.73 4.80
C VAL A 148 -3.47 6.92 6.02
N ASP A 149 -3.90 5.82 6.61
CA ASP A 149 -4.57 5.76 7.90
C ASP A 149 -3.59 5.16 8.90
N PRO A 150 -2.88 5.98 9.69
CA PRO A 150 -1.92 5.48 10.68
C PRO A 150 -2.59 4.52 11.67
N PHE A 151 -1.90 3.46 12.02
CA PHE A 151 -2.39 2.47 12.97
C PHE A 151 -2.36 2.99 14.41
N ASP A 152 -1.30 3.70 14.75
CA ASP A 152 -1.03 4.30 16.06
C ASP A 152 -0.26 5.62 15.92
N GLN A 153 0.07 6.24 17.04
CA GLN A 153 0.79 7.52 17.07
C GLN A 153 2.23 7.39 16.55
N ASP A 154 2.90 6.28 16.83
CA ASP A 154 4.27 6.03 16.37
C ASP A 154 4.31 5.89 14.85
N THR A 155 3.32 5.17 14.29
CA THR A 155 3.14 5.06 12.84
C THR A 155 2.82 6.41 12.20
N ALA A 156 1.97 7.23 12.85
CA ALA A 156 1.66 8.57 12.37
C ALA A 156 2.90 9.46 12.32
N GLU A 157 3.73 9.42 13.38
CA GLU A 157 4.97 10.17 13.43
C GLU A 157 5.97 9.70 12.36
N MET A 158 6.09 8.40 12.15
CA MET A 158 6.91 7.81 11.09
C MET A 158 6.50 8.33 9.71
N TRP A 159 5.22 8.37 9.38
CA TRP A 159 4.73 8.87 8.11
C TRP A 159 5.06 10.36 7.90
N ARG A 160 4.94 11.18 8.95
CA ARG A 160 5.30 12.60 8.90
C ARG A 160 6.79 12.82 8.72
N GLN A 161 7.61 12.23 9.61
CA GLN A 161 9.03 12.55 9.69
C GLN A 161 9.85 11.93 8.55
N HIS A 162 9.55 10.69 8.20
CA HIS A 162 10.35 9.98 7.21
C HIS A 162 9.80 10.07 5.79
N PHE A 163 8.50 10.30 5.65
CA PHE A 163 7.87 10.24 4.34
C PHE A 163 7.14 11.52 3.91
N GLY A 164 7.13 12.54 4.77
CA GLY A 164 6.61 13.88 4.44
C GLY A 164 5.08 13.94 4.30
N PHE A 165 4.35 12.98 4.87
CA PHE A 165 2.90 13.05 4.93
C PHE A 165 2.47 14.17 5.87
N GLN A 166 1.33 14.77 5.58
CA GLN A 166 0.72 15.83 6.38
C GLN A 166 -0.55 15.31 7.05
N ASP A 167 -0.78 15.73 8.30
CA ASP A 167 -2.03 15.41 8.98
C ASP A 167 -3.19 16.16 8.31
N SER A 168 -4.31 15.47 8.09
CA SER A 168 -5.55 16.12 7.71
C SER A 168 -6.43 16.40 8.93
N GLU A 169 -7.41 17.27 8.77
CA GLU A 169 -8.44 17.44 9.80
C GLU A 169 -9.34 16.22 9.96
N GLN A 170 -9.36 15.33 8.97
CA GLN A 170 -10.19 14.14 8.97
C GLN A 170 -9.61 13.07 9.90
N PRO A 171 -10.40 12.56 10.86
CA PRO A 171 -9.95 11.46 11.70
C PRO A 171 -9.84 10.15 10.91
N VAL A 172 -8.98 9.26 11.38
CA VAL A 172 -8.91 7.89 10.85
C VAL A 172 -10.24 7.17 11.12
N PRO A 173 -10.82 6.46 10.14
CA PRO A 173 -12.02 5.67 10.35
C PRO A 173 -11.86 4.67 11.51
N GLY A 174 -12.80 4.72 12.47
CA GLY A 174 -12.73 3.87 13.67
C GLY A 174 -11.78 4.35 14.77
N ASN A 175 -10.94 5.34 14.52
CA ASN A 175 -10.04 5.90 15.54
C ASN A 175 -10.00 7.44 15.50
N ARG A 176 -10.86 8.09 16.30
CA ARG A 176 -10.95 9.55 16.34
C ARG A 176 -9.74 10.27 16.96
N ARG A 177 -8.82 9.56 17.58
CA ARG A 177 -7.61 10.14 18.18
C ARG A 177 -6.48 10.31 17.16
N LEU A 178 -6.53 9.56 16.07
CA LEU A 178 -5.58 9.66 14.97
C LEU A 178 -6.16 10.48 13.83
N ARG A 179 -5.29 11.13 13.09
CA ARG A 179 -5.62 11.86 11.86
C ARG A 179 -5.20 11.05 10.66
N ARG A 180 -6.07 11.04 9.65
CA ARG A 180 -5.71 10.58 8.32
C ARG A 180 -4.59 11.47 7.80
N GLN A 181 -3.63 10.93 7.08
CA GLN A 181 -2.51 11.69 6.56
C GLN A 181 -2.49 11.63 5.04
N TRP A 182 -1.97 12.67 4.40
CA TRP A 182 -1.94 12.76 2.96
C TRP A 182 -0.61 13.30 2.42
N LEU A 183 -0.28 12.90 1.20
CA LEU A 183 0.86 13.33 0.42
C LEU A 183 0.37 13.77 -0.97
N SER A 184 0.80 14.95 -1.44
CA SER A 184 0.44 15.44 -2.77
C SER A 184 1.01 14.54 -3.86
N LEU A 185 0.18 14.19 -4.83
CA LEU A 185 0.57 13.46 -6.03
C LEU A 185 0.80 14.40 -7.25
N GLN A 186 0.64 15.73 -7.09
CA GLN A 186 0.65 16.71 -8.18
C GLN A 186 2.03 17.32 -8.47
N GLN A 187 3.10 16.77 -7.96
CA GLN A 187 4.47 17.24 -8.26
C GLN A 187 5.05 16.59 -9.49
#